data_8e94902dc7bf98dbf89ad77762871b1b
#
_entry.id   8e94902dc7bf98dbf89ad77762871b1b
#
_cell.length_a   1.000
_cell.length_b   1.000
_cell.length_c   1.000
_cell.angle_alpha   90.00
_cell.angle_beta   90.00
_cell.angle_gamma   90.00
#
_symmetry.space_group_name_H-M   'P 1'
#
loop_
_entity.id
_entity.type
_entity.pdbx_description
1 polymer ?
#
loop_
_entity_poly.entity_id
_entity_poly.type
_entity_poly.pdbx_seq_one_letter_code
_entity_poly.pdbx_strand_id
1 'polypeptide(L)'
;MIEPLIVDMHLDLAWDAIFWNRDLTLPVKKVRSQEQSEPPQVAPDYNVGHCTVTFPEMRRGYVGLMLSTIMSRSDARRNWMRDGMRTQEQAAAMGRGHLAYYQLMARRGEIKPVKTVDDIDEAVVACQNPS
;
A
#
# COMPACT_ATOMS: atom_id res chain seq x y z
N MET A 1 16.91 21.60 11.42
CA MET A 1 15.45 21.76 11.27
C MET A 1 14.83 20.41 11.64
N ILE A 2 13.74 20.44 12.40
CA ILE A 2 13.00 19.18 12.67
C ILE A 2 12.21 18.87 11.40
N GLU A 3 12.47 17.69 10.81
CA GLU A 3 11.73 17.25 9.63
C GLU A 3 10.27 16.96 9.99
N PRO A 4 9.30 17.33 9.15
CA PRO A 4 7.91 17.14 9.46
C PRO A 4 7.54 15.66 9.41
N LEU A 5 6.90 15.16 10.45
CA LEU A 5 6.24 13.84 10.41
C LEU A 5 4.89 13.99 9.71
N ILE A 6 4.71 13.31 8.60
CA ILE A 6 3.41 13.21 7.94
C ILE A 6 2.70 11.95 8.40
N VAL A 7 1.45 12.11 8.80
CA VAL A 7 0.55 11.01 9.13
C VAL A 7 -0.49 10.88 8.02
N ASP A 8 -0.46 9.76 7.30
CA ASP A 8 -1.46 9.48 6.27
C ASP A 8 -2.56 8.58 6.86
N MET A 9 -3.78 9.08 6.86
CA MET A 9 -4.92 8.42 7.50
C MET A 9 -5.65 7.42 6.60
N HIS A 10 -5.18 7.20 5.34
CA HIS A 10 -5.83 6.25 4.43
C HIS A 10 -4.93 5.88 3.25
N LEU A 11 -4.26 4.73 3.32
CA LEU A 11 -3.43 4.21 2.23
C LEU A 11 -3.82 2.78 1.84
N ASP A 12 -4.14 2.59 0.57
CA ASP A 12 -4.57 1.31 -0.02
C ASP A 12 -3.37 0.48 -0.54
N LEU A 13 -2.26 0.41 0.20
CA LEU A 13 -1.00 -0.17 -0.27
C LEU A 13 -1.13 -1.65 -0.65
N ALA A 14 -1.83 -2.45 0.14
CA ALA A 14 -2.01 -3.88 -0.18
C ALA A 14 -2.88 -4.07 -1.42
N TRP A 15 -3.90 -3.22 -1.62
CA TRP A 15 -4.71 -3.23 -2.83
C TRP A 15 -3.88 -2.82 -4.05
N ASP A 16 -3.09 -1.78 -3.94
CA ASP A 16 -2.16 -1.34 -4.99
C ASP A 16 -1.18 -2.45 -5.37
N ALA A 17 -0.57 -3.11 -4.38
CA ALA A 17 0.38 -4.17 -4.64
C ALA A 17 -0.25 -5.40 -5.29
N ILE A 18 -1.39 -5.87 -4.76
CA ILE A 18 -1.99 -7.14 -5.18
C ILE A 18 -2.85 -6.96 -6.43
N PHE A 19 -3.71 -5.93 -6.46
CA PHE A 19 -4.65 -5.73 -7.56
C PHE A 19 -3.97 -5.14 -8.81
N TRP A 20 -3.09 -4.15 -8.61
CA TRP A 20 -2.35 -3.49 -9.70
C TRP A 20 -1.01 -4.17 -10.01
N ASN A 21 -0.66 -5.24 -9.31
CA ASN A 21 0.62 -5.95 -9.47
C ASN A 21 1.84 -5.00 -9.35
N ARG A 22 1.80 -4.08 -8.37
CA ARG A 22 2.85 -3.09 -8.10
C ARG A 22 3.84 -3.61 -7.07
N ASP A 23 5.11 -3.62 -7.38
CA ASP A 23 6.16 -3.81 -6.37
C ASP A 23 6.44 -2.48 -5.66
N LEU A 24 5.77 -2.26 -4.53
CA LEU A 24 5.90 -1.03 -3.75
C LEU A 24 7.25 -0.88 -3.01
N THR A 25 8.15 -1.84 -3.12
CA THR A 25 9.52 -1.73 -2.60
C THR A 25 10.45 -0.99 -3.56
N LEU A 26 9.99 -0.77 -4.80
CA LEU A 26 10.72 -0.05 -5.83
C LEU A 26 10.41 1.45 -5.83
N PRO A 27 11.32 2.31 -6.34
CA PRO A 27 10.98 3.71 -6.59
C PRO A 27 9.80 3.87 -7.56
N VAL A 28 8.93 4.85 -7.33
CA VAL A 28 7.74 5.14 -8.16
C VAL A 28 8.04 5.18 -9.66
N LYS A 29 9.17 5.79 -10.05
CA LYS A 29 9.57 5.85 -11.46
C LYS A 29 9.76 4.46 -12.09
N LYS A 30 10.28 3.51 -11.30
CA LYS A 30 10.49 2.13 -11.76
C LYS A 30 9.17 1.41 -11.92
N VAL A 31 8.27 1.54 -10.95
CA VAL A 31 6.92 0.95 -11.02
C VAL A 31 6.16 1.48 -12.24
N ARG A 32 6.14 2.79 -12.45
CA ARG A 32 5.51 3.41 -13.64
C ARG A 32 6.08 2.88 -14.96
N SER A 33 7.41 2.72 -15.03
CA SER A 33 8.06 2.17 -16.22
C SER A 33 7.65 0.72 -16.47
N GLN A 34 7.53 -0.10 -15.42
CA GLN A 34 7.05 -1.48 -15.54
C GLN A 34 5.59 -1.53 -16.00
N GLU A 35 4.71 -0.72 -15.41
CA GLU A 35 3.30 -0.63 -15.81
C GLU A 35 3.14 -0.23 -17.29
N GLN A 36 4.01 0.65 -17.82
CA GLN A 36 3.98 1.06 -19.22
C GLN A 36 4.47 -0.03 -20.17
N SER A 37 5.46 -0.81 -19.76
CA SER A 37 5.99 -1.91 -20.57
C SER A 37 5.16 -3.19 -20.48
N GLU A 38 4.56 -3.45 -19.33
CA GLU A 38 3.76 -4.63 -19.03
C GLU A 38 2.46 -4.21 -18.32
N PRO A 39 1.47 -3.67 -19.07
CA PRO A 39 0.24 -3.18 -18.44
C PRO A 39 -0.49 -4.29 -17.68
N PRO A 40 -1.02 -4.00 -16.50
CA PRO A 40 -1.78 -4.98 -15.74
C PRO A 40 -3.04 -5.41 -16.50
N GLN A 41 -3.29 -6.71 -16.58
CA GLN A 41 -4.41 -7.28 -17.36
C GLN A 41 -5.79 -6.93 -16.78
N VAL A 42 -5.86 -6.48 -15.54
CA VAL A 42 -7.11 -6.25 -14.80
C VAL A 42 -7.86 -4.99 -15.26
N ALA A 43 -7.13 -3.95 -15.67
CA ALA A 43 -7.71 -2.72 -16.21
C ALA A 43 -6.66 -2.00 -17.09
N PRO A 44 -6.46 -2.46 -18.34
CA PRO A 44 -5.31 -2.06 -19.15
C PRO A 44 -5.23 -0.56 -19.42
N ASP A 45 -6.34 0.16 -19.38
CA ASP A 45 -6.39 1.60 -19.68
C ASP A 45 -6.59 2.50 -18.45
N TYR A 46 -6.69 1.91 -17.26
CA TYR A 46 -7.00 2.66 -16.05
C TYR A 46 -5.80 2.70 -15.11
N ASN A 47 -5.33 3.91 -14.79
CA ASN A 47 -4.22 4.18 -13.88
C ASN A 47 -2.86 3.53 -14.24
N VAL A 48 -2.66 3.07 -15.47
CA VAL A 48 -1.36 2.56 -15.93
C VAL A 48 -0.34 3.71 -15.98
N GLY A 49 0.82 3.50 -15.36
CA GLY A 49 1.85 4.52 -15.26
C GLY A 49 1.54 5.66 -14.27
N HIS A 50 0.51 5.50 -13.45
CA HIS A 50 0.06 6.50 -12.48
C HIS A 50 0.31 6.11 -11.01
N CYS A 51 1.14 5.12 -10.73
CA CYS A 51 1.56 4.84 -9.35
C CYS A 51 2.07 6.11 -8.68
N THR A 52 1.56 6.44 -7.51
CA THR A 52 1.90 7.68 -6.77
C THR A 52 2.63 7.42 -5.47
N VAL A 53 2.49 6.22 -4.90
CA VAL A 53 3.02 5.88 -3.59
C VAL A 53 3.80 4.56 -3.64
N THR A 54 4.99 4.56 -3.02
CA THR A 54 5.82 3.38 -2.76
C THR A 54 6.56 3.60 -1.44
N PHE A 55 7.06 2.54 -0.81
CA PHE A 55 7.79 2.68 0.46
C PHE A 55 9.00 3.64 0.37
N PRO A 56 9.85 3.60 -0.68
CA PRO A 56 10.92 4.60 -0.81
C PRO A 56 10.43 6.04 -0.91
N GLU A 57 9.31 6.29 -1.62
CA GLU A 57 8.76 7.63 -1.75
C GLU A 57 8.13 8.13 -0.45
N MET A 58 7.47 7.24 0.29
CA MET A 58 6.92 7.56 1.61
C MET A 58 8.04 8.00 2.57
N ARG A 59 9.15 7.26 2.61
CA ARG A 59 10.32 7.63 3.43
C ARG A 59 10.88 8.99 3.03
N ARG A 60 11.05 9.23 1.73
CA ARG A 60 11.54 10.53 1.23
C ARG A 60 10.58 11.69 1.50
N GLY A 61 9.28 11.40 1.53
CA GLY A 61 8.24 12.37 1.83
C GLY A 61 7.91 12.49 3.32
N TYR A 62 8.70 11.87 4.21
CA TYR A 62 8.48 11.91 5.67
C TYR A 62 7.10 11.37 6.11
N VAL A 63 6.50 10.48 5.33
CA VAL A 63 5.30 9.74 5.75
C VAL A 63 5.74 8.65 6.72
N GLY A 64 5.76 8.97 8.00
CA GLY A 64 6.27 8.09 9.05
C GLY A 64 5.19 7.30 9.78
N LEU A 65 3.91 7.68 9.63
CA LEU A 65 2.77 6.95 10.19
C LEU A 65 1.66 6.85 9.17
N MET A 66 1.00 5.69 9.10
CA MET A 66 -0.10 5.49 8.15
C MET A 66 -1.17 4.56 8.71
N LEU A 67 -2.42 4.80 8.33
CA LEU A 67 -3.51 3.84 8.45
C LEU A 67 -3.65 3.08 7.13
N SER A 68 -3.12 1.86 7.11
CA SER A 68 -3.20 0.97 5.95
C SER A 68 -4.55 0.27 5.89
N THR A 69 -5.20 0.33 4.75
CA THR A 69 -6.52 -0.25 4.57
C THR A 69 -6.46 -1.75 4.28
N ILE A 70 -7.49 -2.45 4.71
CA ILE A 70 -7.85 -3.78 4.25
C ILE A 70 -9.15 -3.63 3.49
N MET A 71 -9.09 -3.71 2.17
CA MET A 71 -10.23 -3.45 1.32
C MET A 71 -10.67 -4.72 0.58
N SER A 72 -11.97 -4.93 0.56
CA SER A 72 -12.61 -5.90 -0.32
C SER A 72 -14.03 -5.43 -0.61
N ARG A 73 -14.45 -5.57 -1.85
CA ARG A 73 -15.80 -5.20 -2.28
C ARG A 73 -16.63 -6.44 -2.55
N SER A 74 -17.85 -6.44 -2.03
CA SER A 74 -18.86 -7.43 -2.32
C SER A 74 -20.00 -6.78 -3.13
N ASP A 75 -19.70 -6.30 -4.34
CA ASP A 75 -20.72 -5.73 -5.24
C ASP A 75 -20.63 -6.36 -6.63
N ALA A 76 -21.52 -7.30 -6.88
CA ALA A 76 -21.65 -7.99 -8.17
C ALA A 76 -22.10 -7.06 -9.31
N ARG A 77 -22.56 -5.84 -9.02
CA ARG A 77 -23.12 -4.91 -10.02
C ARG A 77 -22.10 -3.97 -10.64
N ARG A 78 -20.93 -3.77 -10.01
CA ARG A 78 -19.85 -2.91 -10.54
C ARG A 78 -18.64 -3.73 -10.97
N ASN A 79 -18.80 -4.44 -12.08
CA ASN A 79 -17.80 -5.40 -12.58
C ASN A 79 -16.67 -4.76 -13.42
N TRP A 80 -16.60 -3.43 -13.50
CA TRP A 80 -15.62 -2.75 -14.35
C TRP A 80 -14.18 -2.81 -13.80
N MET A 81 -14.02 -2.90 -12.48
CA MET A 81 -12.70 -3.05 -11.85
C MET A 81 -12.30 -4.51 -11.60
N ARG A 82 -13.17 -5.47 -11.87
CA ARG A 82 -12.97 -6.92 -11.58
C ARG A 82 -12.57 -7.25 -10.13
N ASP A 83 -12.72 -6.32 -9.21
CA ASP A 83 -12.41 -6.46 -7.78
C ASP A 83 -13.64 -6.81 -6.93
N GLY A 84 -14.82 -6.87 -7.55
CA GLY A 84 -16.07 -7.22 -6.88
C GLY A 84 -16.18 -8.73 -6.60
N MET A 85 -16.21 -9.07 -5.33
CA MET A 85 -16.42 -10.44 -4.88
C MET A 85 -17.90 -10.77 -4.84
N ARG A 86 -18.27 -11.98 -5.31
CA ARG A 86 -19.68 -12.44 -5.34
C ARG A 86 -20.14 -12.98 -3.99
N THR A 87 -19.22 -13.43 -3.17
CA THR A 87 -19.52 -14.02 -1.86
C THR A 87 -18.70 -13.39 -0.74
N GLN A 88 -19.20 -13.54 0.49
CA GLN A 88 -18.50 -13.07 1.68
C GLN A 88 -17.17 -13.80 1.90
N GLU A 89 -17.12 -15.09 1.55
CA GLU A 89 -15.92 -15.91 1.68
C GLU A 89 -14.82 -15.43 0.75
N GLN A 90 -15.16 -15.05 -0.49
CA GLN A 90 -14.22 -14.44 -1.42
C GLN A 90 -13.70 -13.09 -0.89
N ALA A 91 -14.60 -12.25 -0.39
CA ALA A 91 -14.25 -10.97 0.20
C ALA A 91 -13.34 -11.14 1.44
N ALA A 92 -13.66 -12.11 2.29
CA ALA A 92 -12.84 -12.45 3.45
C ALA A 92 -11.45 -12.99 3.05
N ALA A 93 -11.36 -13.78 1.99
CA ALA A 93 -10.08 -14.29 1.48
C ALA A 93 -9.21 -13.15 0.95
N MET A 94 -9.78 -12.18 0.21
CA MET A 94 -9.08 -10.99 -0.26
C MET A 94 -8.57 -10.15 0.92
N GLY A 95 -9.41 -9.86 1.90
CA GLY A 95 -9.02 -9.10 3.09
C GLY A 95 -7.89 -9.77 3.89
N ARG A 96 -7.92 -11.10 4.00
CA ARG A 96 -6.80 -11.86 4.61
C ARG A 96 -5.53 -11.77 3.76
N GLY A 97 -5.65 -11.74 2.43
CA GLY A 97 -4.54 -11.52 1.51
C GLY A 97 -3.87 -10.17 1.74
N HIS A 98 -4.65 -9.09 1.90
CA HIS A 98 -4.13 -7.77 2.24
C HIS A 98 -3.39 -7.77 3.58
N LEU A 99 -3.97 -8.38 4.60
CA LEU A 99 -3.31 -8.49 5.91
C LEU A 99 -1.99 -9.28 5.81
N ALA A 100 -1.99 -10.38 5.06
CA ALA A 100 -0.79 -11.18 4.83
C ALA A 100 0.30 -10.38 4.11
N TYR A 101 -0.06 -9.52 3.15
CA TYR A 101 0.88 -8.63 2.48
C TYR A 101 1.56 -7.68 3.48
N TYR A 102 0.80 -7.00 4.34
CA TYR A 102 1.37 -6.12 5.37
C TYR A 102 2.28 -6.88 6.33
N GLN A 103 1.90 -8.09 6.73
CA GLN A 103 2.75 -8.94 7.59
C GLN A 103 4.07 -9.33 6.91
N LEU A 104 4.05 -9.58 5.60
CA LEU A 104 5.25 -9.86 4.80
C LEU A 104 6.14 -8.62 4.70
N MET A 105 5.57 -7.45 4.44
CA MET A 105 6.32 -6.19 4.38
C MET A 105 6.94 -5.83 5.74
N ALA A 106 6.24 -6.12 6.83
CA ALA A 106 6.79 -5.97 8.18
C ALA A 106 7.99 -6.89 8.43
N ARG A 107 7.91 -8.16 8.02
CA ARG A 107 9.04 -9.10 8.12
C ARG A 107 10.24 -8.69 7.27
N ARG A 108 10.02 -8.02 6.15
CA ARG A 108 11.08 -7.46 5.30
C ARG A 108 11.67 -6.16 5.85
N GLY A 109 11.09 -5.59 6.90
CA GLY A 109 11.51 -4.31 7.47
C GLY A 109 11.05 -3.07 6.68
N GLU A 110 10.13 -3.24 5.73
CA GLU A 110 9.58 -2.12 4.95
C GLU A 110 8.65 -1.24 5.80
N ILE A 111 7.91 -1.84 6.72
CA ILE A 111 7.00 -1.18 7.65
C ILE A 111 7.14 -1.78 9.05
N LYS A 112 6.73 -1.03 10.07
CA LYS A 112 6.59 -1.51 11.45
C LYS A 112 5.12 -1.45 11.86
N PRO A 113 4.47 -2.56 12.25
CA PRO A 113 3.12 -2.51 12.79
C PRO A 113 3.09 -1.77 14.12
N VAL A 114 2.20 -0.80 14.23
CA VAL A 114 1.93 -0.06 15.46
C VAL A 114 0.85 -0.80 16.26
N LYS A 115 1.15 -1.13 17.51
CA LYS A 115 0.24 -1.86 18.42
C LYS A 115 0.06 -1.14 19.76
N THR A 116 1.00 -0.28 20.12
CA THR A 116 1.06 0.42 21.40
C THR A 116 1.37 1.90 21.19
N VAL A 117 1.20 2.71 22.22
CA VAL A 117 1.61 4.12 22.21
C VAL A 117 3.13 4.23 22.05
N ASP A 118 3.89 3.35 22.68
CA ASP A 118 5.34 3.35 22.57
C ASP A 118 5.83 3.13 21.14
N ASP A 119 5.10 2.31 20.34
CA ASP A 119 5.40 2.14 18.91
C ASP A 119 5.22 3.46 18.12
N ILE A 120 4.26 4.30 18.53
CA ILE A 120 4.05 5.63 17.93
C ILE A 120 5.21 6.54 18.29
N ASP A 121 5.60 6.58 19.55
CA ASP A 121 6.72 7.41 20.02
C ASP A 121 8.04 7.03 19.32
N GLU A 122 8.29 5.73 19.14
CA GLU A 122 9.43 5.25 18.37
C GLU A 122 9.37 5.68 16.89
N ALA A 123 8.20 5.64 16.26
CA ALA A 123 8.03 6.11 14.88
C ALA A 123 8.32 7.61 14.75
N VAL A 124 7.84 8.42 15.69
CA VAL A 124 8.11 9.86 15.75
C VAL A 124 9.63 10.13 15.88
N VAL A 125 10.29 9.43 16.79
CA VAL A 125 11.76 9.58 17.00
C VAL A 125 12.54 9.15 15.75
N ALA A 126 12.15 8.06 15.10
CA ALA A 126 12.81 7.57 13.88
C ALA A 126 12.68 8.56 12.71
N CYS A 127 11.53 9.24 12.57
CA CYS A 127 11.34 10.26 11.54
C CYS A 127 12.15 11.55 11.81
N GLN A 128 12.41 11.86 13.08
CA GLN A 128 13.21 13.02 13.46
C GLN A 128 14.72 12.80 13.30
N ASN A 129 15.16 11.55 13.25
CA ASN A 129 16.57 11.15 13.15
C ASN A 129 16.73 10.11 12.02
N PRO A 130 16.52 10.50 10.75
CA PRO A 130 16.73 9.58 9.62
C PRO A 130 18.21 9.18 9.56
N SER A 131 18.48 7.87 9.67
CA SER A 131 19.82 7.28 9.53
C SER A 131 20.29 7.22 8.09
#